data_f3ffb61355d4394785f2005ecb0d779e
#
_entry.id   f3ffb61355d4394785f2005ecb0d779e
#
_cell.length_a   1.000
_cell.length_b   1.000
_cell.length_c   1.000
_cell.angle_alpha   90.00
_cell.angle_beta   90.00
_cell.angle_gamma   90.00
#
_symmetry.space_group_name_H-M   'P 1'
#
loop_
_entity.id
_entity.type
_entity.pdbx_description
1 polymer ?
#
loop_
_entity_poly.entity_id
_entity_poly.type
_entity_poly.pdbx_seq_one_letter_code
_entity_poly.pdbx_strand_id
1 'polypeptide(L)'
;MKDERHKVSSFFIFCIGSYKGFLTTITKIKKLENIKSVCVYCASSTKIDKAYFEAANQLGKLLAEKNIRIINGAGCQGLMAAVSNSALEAGGKVTRVIPHFMVEQGWNHTGLTQTIETETMHERKNLMAEMSDAVITLPGGCGTLEELLEIITWKQLGIYLKPIVILNINGYFTPLLEMLEKAIAQNFMRPEHVKLWEVANSPEEAVHLLYSIPLWNKEFRKFAAI
;
A
#
# COMPACT_ATOMS: atom_id res chain seq x y z
N MET A 1 44.15 18.85 2.17
CA MET A 1 43.93 17.40 2.06
C MET A 1 42.61 17.20 1.32
N LYS A 2 42.73 16.68 0.11
CA LYS A 2 41.70 16.64 -0.95
C LYS A 2 40.75 15.47 -0.70
N ASP A 3 39.47 15.72 -0.65
CA ASP A 3 38.40 15.30 -1.57
C ASP A 3 38.47 13.85 -2.08
N GLU A 4 37.66 12.96 -1.45
CA GLU A 4 37.28 11.65 -1.97
C GLU A 4 35.77 11.46 -1.82
N ARG A 5 35.00 12.24 -2.59
CA ARG A 5 33.58 11.96 -2.85
C ARG A 5 33.38 12.02 -4.36
N HIS A 6 33.33 10.87 -4.99
CA HIS A 6 32.70 10.54 -6.28
C HIS A 6 33.40 9.33 -6.88
N LYS A 7 32.95 8.12 -6.58
CA LYS A 7 33.15 6.95 -7.43
C LYS A 7 32.25 5.78 -7.00
N VAL A 8 30.95 5.88 -7.25
CA VAL A 8 30.08 4.71 -7.43
C VAL A 8 29.07 5.07 -8.52
N SER A 9 29.52 5.08 -9.72
CA SER A 9 28.65 5.12 -10.92
C SER A 9 29.51 4.82 -12.14
N SER A 10 29.80 3.56 -12.41
CA SER A 10 30.30 3.07 -13.70
C SER A 10 30.79 1.62 -13.60
N PHE A 11 29.89 0.66 -13.42
CA PHE A 11 30.22 -0.75 -13.69
C PHE A 11 28.97 -1.53 -14.12
N PHE A 12 28.38 -1.15 -15.24
CA PHE A 12 27.45 -2.03 -15.96
C PHE A 12 27.39 -1.66 -17.45
N ILE A 13 28.54 -1.72 -18.11
CA ILE A 13 28.60 -1.85 -19.57
C ILE A 13 29.82 -2.72 -19.85
N PHE A 14 29.65 -4.00 -20.08
CA PHE A 14 30.40 -4.85 -21.00
C PHE A 14 30.04 -6.31 -20.76
N CYS A 15 29.04 -6.82 -21.46
CA CYS A 15 28.95 -8.18 -21.97
C CYS A 15 27.78 -8.25 -22.95
N ILE A 16 27.97 -7.66 -24.16
CA ILE A 16 27.16 -8.01 -25.32
C ILE A 16 27.96 -9.02 -26.11
N GLY A 17 27.74 -10.27 -25.84
CA GLY A 17 28.24 -11.41 -26.59
C GLY A 17 27.09 -12.33 -27.01
N SER A 18 26.64 -12.17 -28.23
CA SER A 18 26.05 -13.17 -29.11
C SER A 18 25.09 -14.21 -28.51
N TYR A 19 23.79 -13.88 -28.43
CA TYR A 19 22.70 -14.88 -28.54
C TYR A 19 21.62 -14.34 -29.47
N LYS A 20 21.78 -14.59 -30.77
CA LYS A 20 20.67 -14.58 -31.75
C LYS A 20 19.79 -15.78 -31.41
N GLY A 21 18.56 -15.55 -30.94
CA GLY A 21 17.54 -16.57 -30.85
C GLY A 21 16.73 -16.61 -29.57
N PHE A 22 16.28 -15.45 -29.06
CA PHE A 22 15.15 -15.44 -28.16
C PHE A 22 14.32 -14.21 -28.49
N LEU A 23 13.40 -14.38 -29.42
CA LEU A 23 12.32 -13.43 -29.63
C LEU A 23 11.50 -13.43 -28.36
N THR A 24 11.83 -12.52 -27.46
CA THR A 24 11.12 -12.18 -26.25
C THR A 24 9.69 -11.82 -26.62
N THR A 25 8.76 -12.71 -26.31
CA THR A 25 7.36 -12.35 -26.15
C THR A 25 7.36 -11.23 -25.10
N ILE A 26 7.25 -9.97 -25.55
CA ILE A 26 7.01 -8.83 -24.68
C ILE A 26 5.62 -9.07 -24.08
N THR A 27 5.59 -9.75 -22.94
CA THR A 27 4.37 -9.86 -22.14
C THR A 27 4.00 -8.43 -21.79
N LYS A 28 2.97 -7.90 -22.42
CA LYS A 28 2.44 -6.56 -22.14
C LYS A 28 2.22 -6.47 -20.63
N ILE A 29 3.07 -5.70 -19.93
CA ILE A 29 2.95 -5.47 -18.49
C ILE A 29 1.59 -4.83 -18.28
N LYS A 30 0.65 -5.58 -17.72
CA LYS A 30 -0.72 -5.10 -17.49
C LYS A 30 -0.70 -4.16 -16.31
N LYS A 31 -0.85 -2.86 -16.58
CA LYS A 31 -1.09 -1.81 -15.55
C LYS A 31 -2.59 -1.64 -15.36
N LEU A 32 -3.00 -1.19 -14.17
CA LEU A 32 -4.37 -0.75 -13.96
C LEU A 32 -4.53 0.63 -14.61
N GLU A 33 -5.31 0.69 -15.69
CA GLU A 33 -5.60 1.95 -16.39
C GLU A 33 -6.61 2.80 -15.61
N ASN A 34 -7.38 2.18 -14.71
CA ASN A 34 -8.45 2.85 -13.98
C ASN A 34 -8.52 2.33 -12.53
N ILE A 35 -8.01 3.12 -11.60
CA ILE A 35 -8.14 2.92 -10.15
C ILE A 35 -9.41 3.63 -9.69
N LYS A 36 -10.39 2.90 -9.18
CA LYS A 36 -11.68 3.42 -8.69
C LYS A 36 -11.79 3.39 -7.18
N SER A 37 -11.00 2.56 -6.52
CA SER A 37 -11.05 2.34 -5.09
C SER A 37 -9.67 2.02 -4.51
N VAL A 38 -9.38 2.57 -3.33
CA VAL A 38 -8.13 2.33 -2.59
C VAL A 38 -8.45 1.97 -1.15
N CYS A 39 -7.90 0.85 -0.70
CA CYS A 39 -7.90 0.52 0.72
C CYS A 39 -6.81 1.30 1.44
N VAL A 40 -7.15 1.94 2.55
CA VAL A 40 -6.22 2.74 3.34
C VAL A 40 -6.08 2.15 4.74
N TYR A 41 -4.88 1.61 5.04
CA TYR A 41 -4.49 1.17 6.37
C TYR A 41 -3.77 2.30 7.09
N CYS A 42 -4.15 2.61 8.32
CA CYS A 42 -3.56 3.70 9.09
C CYS A 42 -3.92 3.65 10.58
N ALA A 43 -3.26 4.50 11.39
CA ALA A 43 -3.47 4.59 12.83
C ALA A 43 -4.86 5.11 13.22
N SER A 44 -5.39 4.59 14.33
CA SER A 44 -6.52 5.16 15.08
C SER A 44 -6.07 6.11 16.21
N SER A 45 -4.77 6.20 16.51
CA SER A 45 -4.23 7.06 17.56
C SER A 45 -4.37 8.54 17.23
N THR A 46 -4.72 9.35 18.24
CA THR A 46 -4.79 10.81 18.15
C THR A 46 -3.56 11.53 18.71
N LYS A 47 -2.69 10.80 19.44
CA LYS A 47 -1.51 11.35 20.11
C LYS A 47 -0.24 11.09 19.29
N ILE A 48 -0.24 11.51 18.04
CA ILE A 48 0.86 11.35 17.09
C ILE A 48 1.23 12.70 16.50
N ASP A 49 2.37 12.78 15.83
CA ASP A 49 2.86 14.01 15.23
C ASP A 49 1.88 14.57 14.17
N LYS A 50 1.79 15.89 14.12
CA LYS A 50 0.90 16.64 13.24
C LYS A 50 1.16 16.34 11.75
N ALA A 51 2.42 16.11 11.37
CA ALA A 51 2.79 15.79 10.00
C ALA A 51 2.07 14.55 9.45
N TYR A 52 1.77 13.56 10.29
CA TYR A 52 0.99 12.38 9.87
C TYR A 52 -0.47 12.72 9.57
N PHE A 53 -1.08 13.62 10.34
CA PHE A 53 -2.44 14.12 10.07
C PHE A 53 -2.47 14.95 8.79
N GLU A 54 -1.48 15.80 8.57
CA GLU A 54 -1.36 16.60 7.35
C GLU A 54 -1.27 15.69 6.12
N ALA A 55 -0.44 14.65 6.17
CA ALA A 55 -0.34 13.65 5.10
C ALA A 55 -1.63 12.87 4.88
N ALA A 56 -2.34 12.49 5.94
CA ALA A 56 -3.63 11.80 5.84
C ALA A 56 -4.71 12.67 5.20
N ASN A 57 -4.82 13.94 5.62
CA ASN A 57 -5.75 14.91 5.06
C ASN A 57 -5.47 15.16 3.57
N GLN A 58 -4.20 15.35 3.22
CA GLN A 58 -3.79 15.56 1.84
C GLN A 58 -4.08 14.34 0.97
N LEU A 59 -3.81 13.12 1.47
CA LEU A 59 -4.14 11.89 0.76
C LEU A 59 -5.64 11.77 0.51
N GLY A 60 -6.48 12.03 1.52
CA GLY A 60 -7.94 11.99 1.40
C GLY A 60 -8.46 12.93 0.31
N LYS A 61 -7.99 14.17 0.32
CA LYS A 61 -8.33 15.18 -0.70
C LYS A 61 -7.92 14.75 -2.10
N LEU A 62 -6.67 14.29 -2.30
CA LEU A 62 -6.15 13.86 -3.59
C LEU A 62 -6.92 12.67 -4.18
N LEU A 63 -7.30 11.69 -3.34
CA LEU A 63 -8.11 10.55 -3.77
C LEU A 63 -9.51 11.00 -4.20
N ALA A 64 -10.14 11.90 -3.45
CA ALA A 64 -11.44 12.47 -3.79
C ALA A 64 -11.42 13.25 -5.12
N GLU A 65 -10.43 14.12 -5.32
CA GLU A 65 -10.23 14.90 -6.56
C GLU A 65 -10.08 14.01 -7.81
N LYS A 66 -9.51 12.78 -7.61
CA LYS A 66 -9.42 11.78 -8.68
C LYS A 66 -10.63 10.85 -8.78
N ASN A 67 -11.70 11.11 -8.02
CA ASN A 67 -12.88 10.24 -7.93
C ASN A 67 -12.53 8.79 -7.50
N ILE A 68 -11.52 8.61 -6.69
CA ILE A 68 -11.14 7.33 -6.12
C ILE A 68 -11.84 7.17 -4.77
N ARG A 69 -12.63 6.11 -4.62
CA ARG A 69 -13.29 5.76 -3.36
C ARG A 69 -12.27 5.25 -2.35
N ILE A 70 -12.34 5.74 -1.12
CA ILE A 70 -11.57 5.20 -0.01
C ILE A 70 -12.34 4.04 0.64
N ILE A 71 -11.62 2.96 0.95
CA ILE A 71 -12.09 1.84 1.76
C ILE A 71 -11.22 1.77 3.00
N ASN A 72 -11.81 1.77 4.20
CA ASN A 72 -11.06 1.66 5.43
C ASN A 72 -11.81 0.89 6.54
N GLY A 73 -11.11 0.70 7.67
CA GLY A 73 -11.58 -0.09 8.79
C GLY A 73 -12.48 0.65 9.78
N ALA A 74 -13.01 1.84 9.42
CA ALA A 74 -14.06 2.54 10.16
C ALA A 74 -13.69 3.23 11.47
N GLY A 75 -12.41 3.45 11.79
CA GLY A 75 -12.02 4.22 12.98
C GLY A 75 -12.56 5.66 12.92
N CYS A 76 -13.22 6.08 14.01
CA CYS A 76 -13.73 7.46 14.15
C CYS A 76 -12.67 8.46 14.63
N GLN A 77 -11.42 8.02 14.80
CA GLN A 77 -10.32 8.81 15.34
C GLN A 77 -9.03 8.61 14.55
N GLY A 78 -8.02 9.41 14.86
CA GLY A 78 -6.67 9.31 14.31
C GLY A 78 -6.61 9.56 12.81
N LEU A 79 -5.69 8.90 12.13
CA LEU A 79 -5.50 9.06 10.69
C LEU A 79 -6.66 8.49 9.87
N MET A 80 -7.38 7.48 10.40
CA MET A 80 -8.57 6.96 9.73
C MET A 80 -9.67 8.01 9.61
N ALA A 81 -9.93 8.77 10.69
CA ALA A 81 -10.87 9.89 10.63
C ALA A 81 -10.35 11.01 9.73
N ALA A 82 -9.07 11.37 9.83
CA ALA A 82 -8.46 12.44 9.04
C ALA A 82 -8.60 12.20 7.53
N VAL A 83 -8.18 11.02 7.05
CA VAL A 83 -8.28 10.69 5.62
C VAL A 83 -9.72 10.61 5.14
N SER A 84 -10.64 10.10 5.98
CA SER A 84 -12.07 9.99 5.63
C SER A 84 -12.74 11.35 5.54
N ASN A 85 -12.56 12.20 6.57
CA ASN A 85 -13.17 13.52 6.63
C ASN A 85 -12.70 14.40 5.48
N SER A 86 -11.40 14.46 5.26
CA SER A 86 -10.80 15.23 4.16
C SER A 86 -11.31 14.79 2.78
N ALA A 87 -11.49 13.48 2.58
CA ALA A 87 -12.07 12.98 1.34
C ALA A 87 -13.54 13.40 1.18
N LEU A 88 -14.36 13.29 2.23
CA LEU A 88 -15.76 13.69 2.22
C LEU A 88 -15.92 15.19 2.00
N GLU A 89 -15.13 16.03 2.67
CA GLU A 89 -15.09 17.49 2.49
C GLU A 89 -14.74 17.87 1.03
N ALA A 90 -13.91 17.07 0.36
CA ALA A 90 -13.59 17.25 -1.05
C ALA A 90 -14.61 16.59 -2.00
N GLY A 91 -15.78 16.14 -1.51
CA GLY A 91 -16.85 15.52 -2.32
C GLY A 91 -16.57 14.06 -2.70
N GLY A 92 -15.58 13.43 -2.10
CA GLY A 92 -15.21 12.02 -2.33
C GLY A 92 -16.17 11.03 -1.67
N LYS A 93 -15.89 9.74 -1.89
CA LYS A 93 -16.69 8.64 -1.34
C LYS A 93 -15.82 7.79 -0.42
N VAL A 94 -16.35 7.46 0.76
CA VAL A 94 -15.70 6.62 1.76
C VAL A 94 -16.62 5.46 2.12
N THR A 95 -16.12 4.24 1.94
CA THR A 95 -16.77 3.01 2.40
C THR A 95 -15.99 2.46 3.58
N ARG A 96 -16.66 2.17 4.67
CA ARG A 96 -16.07 1.44 5.78
C ARG A 96 -16.49 -0.02 5.78
N VAL A 97 -15.59 -0.87 6.25
CA VAL A 97 -15.87 -2.26 6.57
C VAL A 97 -15.56 -2.46 8.04
N ILE A 98 -16.55 -2.87 8.83
CA ILE A 98 -16.47 -2.93 10.30
C ILE A 98 -17.10 -4.22 10.80
N PRO A 99 -16.46 -4.96 11.74
CA PRO A 99 -17.09 -6.07 12.40
C PRO A 99 -18.22 -5.61 13.34
N HIS A 100 -19.27 -6.39 13.41
CA HIS A 100 -20.46 -6.09 14.22
C HIS A 100 -20.13 -5.74 15.68
N PHE A 101 -19.24 -6.49 16.33
CA PHE A 101 -18.84 -6.21 17.72
C PHE A 101 -18.24 -4.82 17.92
N MET A 102 -17.55 -4.26 16.89
CA MET A 102 -17.00 -2.90 16.96
C MET A 102 -18.09 -1.82 16.83
N VAL A 103 -19.16 -2.13 16.10
CA VAL A 103 -20.34 -1.25 16.02
C VAL A 103 -21.02 -1.17 17.37
N GLU A 104 -21.20 -2.29 18.05
CA GLU A 104 -21.78 -2.36 19.41
C GLU A 104 -20.96 -1.56 20.44
N GLN A 105 -19.63 -1.46 20.26
CA GLN A 105 -18.75 -0.64 21.10
C GLN A 105 -18.80 0.86 20.76
N GLY A 106 -19.59 1.28 19.80
CA GLY A 106 -19.69 2.68 19.37
C GLY A 106 -18.44 3.21 18.64
N TRP A 107 -17.56 2.34 18.11
CA TRP A 107 -16.34 2.73 17.42
C TRP A 107 -16.59 3.13 15.95
N ASN A 108 -17.82 3.42 15.61
CA ASN A 108 -18.24 3.71 14.26
C ASN A 108 -18.21 5.23 13.96
N HIS A 109 -17.63 5.57 12.84
CA HIS A 109 -17.72 6.94 12.28
C HIS A 109 -19.14 7.17 11.71
N THR A 110 -19.77 8.26 12.07
CA THR A 110 -21.04 8.71 11.46
C THR A 110 -20.76 9.58 10.24
N GLY A 111 -21.61 9.48 9.20
CA GLY A 111 -21.51 10.35 8.01
C GLY A 111 -20.68 9.81 6.84
N LEU A 112 -20.21 8.56 6.90
CA LEU A 112 -19.55 7.93 5.76
C LEU A 112 -20.56 7.58 4.65
N THR A 113 -20.05 7.46 3.40
CA THR A 113 -20.90 7.20 2.22
C THR A 113 -21.57 5.83 2.30
N GLN A 114 -20.86 4.82 2.82
CA GLN A 114 -21.35 3.45 2.93
C GLN A 114 -20.71 2.74 4.15
N THR A 115 -21.50 1.89 4.80
CA THR A 115 -21.04 0.97 5.85
C THR A 115 -21.35 -0.45 5.43
N ILE A 116 -20.38 -1.35 5.61
CA ILE A 116 -20.53 -2.78 5.42
C ILE A 116 -20.12 -3.44 6.73
N GLU A 117 -21.05 -4.18 7.34
CA GLU A 117 -20.78 -4.94 8.55
C GLU A 117 -20.33 -6.35 8.20
N THR A 118 -19.45 -6.90 9.01
CA THR A 118 -18.91 -8.26 8.87
C THR A 118 -18.99 -8.99 10.21
N GLU A 119 -18.97 -10.32 10.20
CA GLU A 119 -19.01 -11.13 11.41
C GLU A 119 -17.62 -11.20 12.08
N THR A 120 -16.55 -11.25 11.29
CA THR A 120 -15.20 -11.48 11.79
C THR A 120 -14.19 -10.46 11.29
N MET A 121 -13.06 -10.33 12.00
CA MET A 121 -11.92 -9.53 11.56
C MET A 121 -11.30 -10.08 10.25
N HIS A 122 -11.33 -11.39 10.03
CA HIS A 122 -10.81 -11.99 8.78
C HIS A 122 -11.68 -11.64 7.59
N GLU A 123 -12.99 -11.75 7.74
CA GLU A 123 -13.95 -11.35 6.70
C GLU A 123 -13.80 -9.87 6.35
N ARG A 124 -13.67 -9.00 7.36
CA ARG A 124 -13.43 -7.57 7.18
C ARG A 124 -12.21 -7.33 6.30
N LYS A 125 -11.03 -7.90 6.66
CA LYS A 125 -9.80 -7.69 5.93
C LYS A 125 -9.87 -8.22 4.49
N ASN A 126 -10.46 -9.42 4.32
CA ASN A 126 -10.67 -9.98 2.99
C ASN A 126 -11.54 -9.08 2.13
N LEU A 127 -12.67 -8.61 2.66
CA LEU A 127 -13.60 -7.76 1.93
C LEU A 127 -12.98 -6.41 1.56
N MET A 128 -12.20 -5.79 2.47
CA MET A 128 -11.46 -4.56 2.19
C MET A 128 -10.47 -4.73 1.02
N ALA A 129 -9.74 -5.84 0.97
CA ALA A 129 -8.80 -6.15 -0.09
C ALA A 129 -9.50 -6.47 -1.43
N GLU A 130 -10.61 -7.22 -1.41
CA GLU A 130 -11.39 -7.56 -2.60
C GLU A 130 -12.00 -6.33 -3.27
N MET A 131 -12.61 -5.43 -2.48
CA MET A 131 -13.30 -4.23 -2.92
C MET A 131 -12.37 -3.13 -3.44
N SER A 132 -11.08 -3.18 -3.12
CA SER A 132 -10.12 -2.14 -3.51
C SER A 132 -9.32 -2.53 -4.74
N ASP A 133 -8.94 -1.55 -5.56
CA ASP A 133 -8.04 -1.70 -6.72
C ASP A 133 -6.57 -1.56 -6.33
N ALA A 134 -6.29 -1.01 -5.15
CA ALA A 134 -4.95 -0.86 -4.60
C ALA A 134 -5.01 -0.67 -3.08
N VAL A 135 -3.84 -0.75 -2.44
CA VAL A 135 -3.65 -0.45 -1.01
C VAL A 135 -2.65 0.69 -0.86
N ILE A 136 -2.95 1.65 0.04
CA ILE A 136 -2.00 2.62 0.57
C ILE A 136 -1.95 2.46 2.08
N THR A 137 -0.75 2.36 2.64
CA THR A 137 -0.56 2.24 4.09
C THR A 137 0.13 3.48 4.62
N LEU A 138 -0.56 4.23 5.51
CA LEU A 138 0.02 5.31 6.30
C LEU A 138 0.58 4.78 7.63
N PRO A 139 1.38 5.57 8.35
CA PRO A 139 1.87 5.21 9.68
C PRO A 139 0.78 4.71 10.62
N GLY A 140 1.11 3.66 11.39
CA GLY A 140 0.18 3.07 12.36
C GLY A 140 0.82 2.01 13.25
N GLY A 141 0.06 1.54 14.23
CA GLY A 141 0.51 0.53 15.18
C GLY A 141 0.42 -0.91 14.66
N CYS A 142 0.38 -1.86 15.61
CA CYS A 142 0.37 -3.29 15.30
C CYS A 142 -0.73 -3.71 14.34
N GLY A 143 -1.95 -3.15 14.46
CA GLY A 143 -3.04 -3.47 13.52
C GLY A 143 -2.75 -3.04 12.09
N THR A 144 -2.18 -1.84 11.91
CA THR A 144 -1.76 -1.36 10.59
C THR A 144 -0.63 -2.20 10.01
N LEU A 145 0.35 -2.60 10.84
CA LEU A 145 1.47 -3.45 10.42
C LEU A 145 0.97 -4.86 10.07
N GLU A 146 0.03 -5.40 10.82
CA GLU A 146 -0.59 -6.70 10.58
C GLU A 146 -1.34 -6.70 9.24
N GLU A 147 -2.19 -5.69 8.97
CA GLU A 147 -2.89 -5.53 7.69
C GLU A 147 -1.91 -5.38 6.51
N LEU A 148 -0.84 -4.61 6.68
CA LEU A 148 0.20 -4.44 5.65
C LEU A 148 0.95 -5.74 5.35
N LEU A 149 1.42 -6.44 6.37
CA LEU A 149 2.19 -7.69 6.20
C LEU A 149 1.30 -8.81 5.67
N GLU A 150 0.03 -8.85 6.04
CA GLU A 150 -0.92 -9.81 5.50
C GLU A 150 -1.14 -9.59 4.00
N ILE A 151 -1.39 -8.35 3.55
CA ILE A 151 -1.62 -8.08 2.12
C ILE A 151 -0.35 -8.29 1.28
N ILE A 152 0.85 -8.02 1.84
CA ILE A 152 2.14 -8.36 1.21
C ILE A 152 2.25 -9.87 1.05
N THR A 153 1.92 -10.64 2.10
CA THR A 153 1.92 -12.11 2.06
C THR A 153 0.93 -12.64 1.03
N TRP A 154 -0.27 -12.09 0.96
CA TRP A 154 -1.25 -12.47 -0.08
C TRP A 154 -0.75 -12.17 -1.49
N LYS A 155 -0.02 -11.08 -1.67
CA LYS A 155 0.59 -10.76 -2.96
C LYS A 155 1.73 -11.72 -3.30
N GLN A 156 2.58 -12.08 -2.34
CA GLN A 156 3.60 -13.12 -2.50
C GLN A 156 2.97 -14.46 -2.91
N LEU A 157 1.87 -14.85 -2.29
CA LEU A 157 1.12 -16.08 -2.61
C LEU A 157 0.30 -15.99 -3.91
N GLY A 158 0.25 -14.82 -4.56
CA GLY A 158 -0.54 -14.59 -5.78
C GLY A 158 -2.05 -14.61 -5.56
N ILE A 159 -2.51 -14.39 -4.32
CA ILE A 159 -3.91 -14.18 -3.94
C ILE A 159 -4.33 -12.75 -4.24
N TYR A 160 -3.46 -11.78 -3.92
CA TYR A 160 -3.62 -10.36 -4.21
C TYR A 160 -2.63 -9.94 -5.29
N LEU A 161 -3.07 -9.25 -6.34
CA LEU A 161 -2.21 -8.91 -7.49
C LEU A 161 -2.07 -7.41 -7.72
N LYS A 162 -2.81 -6.62 -6.93
CA LYS A 162 -2.98 -5.18 -7.13
C LYS A 162 -1.82 -4.39 -6.49
N PRO A 163 -1.66 -3.08 -6.79
CA PRO A 163 -0.64 -2.24 -6.19
C PRO A 163 -0.70 -2.15 -4.66
N ILE A 164 0.46 -2.13 -4.02
CA ILE A 164 0.63 -1.84 -2.58
C ILE A 164 1.63 -0.70 -2.48
N VAL A 165 1.25 0.41 -1.85
CA VAL A 165 2.10 1.58 -1.60
C VAL A 165 2.24 1.80 -0.10
N ILE A 166 3.48 1.93 0.35
CA ILE A 166 3.84 2.28 1.74
C ILE A 166 4.17 3.77 1.77
N LEU A 167 3.35 4.58 2.43
CA LEU A 167 3.55 6.02 2.56
C LEU A 167 4.44 6.31 3.77
N ASN A 168 5.74 6.48 3.50
CA ASN A 168 6.80 6.58 4.51
C ASN A 168 7.05 8.02 4.99
N ILE A 169 6.03 8.65 5.57
CA ILE A 169 6.13 10.00 6.11
C ILE A 169 7.15 10.04 7.25
N ASN A 170 8.09 11.00 7.17
CA ASN A 170 9.16 11.20 8.15
C ASN A 170 10.00 9.93 8.43
N GLY A 171 10.09 9.01 7.46
CA GLY A 171 10.86 7.78 7.63
C GLY A 171 10.23 6.77 8.61
N TYR A 172 8.94 6.89 8.91
CA TYR A 172 8.26 6.03 9.89
C TYR A 172 8.41 4.54 9.62
N PHE A 173 8.32 4.13 8.35
CA PHE A 173 8.45 2.73 7.95
C PHE A 173 9.90 2.31 7.63
N THR A 174 10.88 3.21 7.72
CA THR A 174 12.27 2.88 7.38
C THR A 174 12.79 1.63 8.12
N PRO A 175 12.58 1.45 9.45
CA PRO A 175 13.01 0.24 10.15
C PRO A 175 12.33 -1.05 9.65
N LEU A 176 11.05 -0.96 9.25
CA LEU A 176 10.33 -2.10 8.67
C LEU A 176 10.88 -2.45 7.29
N LEU A 177 11.14 -1.45 6.46
CA LEU A 177 11.71 -1.64 5.11
C LEU A 177 13.10 -2.27 5.20
N GLU A 178 13.96 -1.79 6.08
CA GLU A 178 15.28 -2.38 6.37
C GLU A 178 15.16 -3.85 6.82
N MET A 179 14.15 -4.17 7.66
CA MET A 179 13.91 -5.56 8.07
C MET A 179 13.48 -6.45 6.91
N LEU A 180 12.60 -5.95 6.02
CA LEU A 180 12.16 -6.68 4.83
C LEU A 180 13.32 -6.88 3.83
N GLU A 181 14.15 -5.85 3.62
CA GLU A 181 15.36 -5.94 2.81
C GLU A 181 16.35 -6.96 3.38
N LYS A 182 16.54 -6.98 4.70
CA LYS A 182 17.36 -7.97 5.38
C LYS A 182 16.81 -9.40 5.21
N ALA A 183 15.48 -9.55 5.27
CA ALA A 183 14.84 -10.84 5.02
C ALA A 183 15.10 -11.35 3.59
N ILE A 184 15.09 -10.45 2.59
CA ILE A 184 15.46 -10.77 1.22
C ILE A 184 16.96 -11.12 1.13
N ALA A 185 17.83 -10.30 1.69
CA ALA A 185 19.29 -10.50 1.64
C ALA A 185 19.74 -11.81 2.32
N GLN A 186 18.99 -12.26 3.34
CA GLN A 186 19.25 -13.52 4.05
C GLN A 186 18.46 -14.72 3.52
N ASN A 187 17.78 -14.57 2.37
CA ASN A 187 16.98 -15.62 1.70
C ASN A 187 15.75 -16.12 2.49
N PHE A 188 15.24 -15.37 3.47
CA PHE A 188 13.90 -15.60 4.04
C PHE A 188 12.78 -15.18 3.09
N MET A 189 13.11 -14.30 2.14
CA MET A 189 12.27 -13.89 1.02
C MET A 189 13.10 -13.94 -0.27
N ARG A 190 12.45 -14.15 -1.41
CA ARG A 190 13.14 -14.18 -2.71
C ARG A 190 13.50 -12.77 -3.18
N PRO A 191 14.54 -12.62 -4.02
CA PRO A 191 14.94 -11.32 -4.58
C PRO A 191 13.80 -10.58 -5.30
N GLU A 192 12.91 -11.31 -5.98
CA GLU A 192 11.77 -10.74 -6.69
C GLU A 192 10.75 -10.07 -5.77
N HIS A 193 10.73 -10.47 -4.49
CA HIS A 193 9.77 -9.96 -3.50
C HIS A 193 9.99 -8.49 -3.14
N VAL A 194 11.14 -7.89 -3.48
CA VAL A 194 11.36 -6.44 -3.39
C VAL A 194 10.31 -5.64 -4.19
N LYS A 195 9.69 -6.26 -5.20
CA LYS A 195 8.67 -5.64 -6.06
C LYS A 195 7.23 -5.83 -5.57
N LEU A 196 7.03 -6.41 -4.39
CA LEU A 196 5.69 -6.60 -3.83
C LEU A 196 5.03 -5.29 -3.41
N TRP A 197 5.83 -4.28 -3.06
CA TRP A 197 5.39 -2.95 -2.65
C TRP A 197 6.23 -1.87 -3.31
N GLU A 198 5.71 -0.64 -3.29
CA GLU A 198 6.47 0.57 -3.59
C GLU A 198 6.41 1.51 -2.40
N VAL A 199 7.41 2.38 -2.28
CA VAL A 199 7.51 3.35 -1.18
C VAL A 199 7.31 4.74 -1.74
N ALA A 200 6.44 5.52 -1.10
CA ALA A 200 6.22 6.94 -1.38
C ALA A 200 6.58 7.77 -0.16
N ASN A 201 7.13 8.95 -0.37
CA ASN A 201 7.48 9.88 0.71
C ASN A 201 6.49 11.05 0.82
N SER A 202 5.55 11.14 -0.10
CA SER A 202 4.46 12.12 -0.07
C SER A 202 3.14 11.52 -0.55
N PRO A 203 1.98 12.11 -0.16
CA PRO A 203 0.67 11.68 -0.65
C PRO A 203 0.55 11.77 -2.18
N GLU A 204 1.13 12.78 -2.82
CA GLU A 204 1.13 12.94 -4.27
C GLU A 204 1.88 11.80 -4.95
N GLU A 205 3.06 11.46 -4.44
CA GLU A 205 3.86 10.34 -4.93
C GLU A 205 3.10 9.03 -4.76
N ALA A 206 2.46 8.80 -3.60
CA ALA A 206 1.65 7.61 -3.36
C ALA A 206 0.52 7.46 -4.38
N VAL A 207 -0.22 8.53 -4.66
CA VAL A 207 -1.30 8.51 -5.65
C VAL A 207 -0.76 8.33 -7.07
N HIS A 208 0.41 8.90 -7.40
CA HIS A 208 1.06 8.70 -8.70
C HIS A 208 1.48 7.24 -8.91
N LEU A 209 2.07 6.62 -7.90
CA LEU A 209 2.53 5.23 -7.94
C LEU A 209 1.39 4.23 -8.20
N LEU A 210 0.16 4.51 -7.79
CA LEU A 210 -1.00 3.63 -8.07
C LEU A 210 -1.14 3.29 -9.56
N TYR A 211 -0.80 4.24 -10.45
CA TYR A 211 -0.93 4.07 -11.90
C TYR A 211 0.36 3.54 -12.56
N SER A 212 1.48 3.60 -11.87
CA SER A 212 2.78 3.17 -12.39
C SER A 212 3.13 1.73 -12.06
N ILE A 213 2.62 1.20 -10.94
CA ILE A 213 2.90 -0.16 -10.47
C ILE A 213 2.22 -1.20 -11.39
N PRO A 214 2.96 -2.15 -11.96
CA PRO A 214 2.37 -3.23 -12.73
C PRO A 214 1.59 -4.18 -11.83
N LEU A 215 0.55 -4.82 -12.38
CA LEU A 215 -0.10 -5.93 -11.69
C LEU A 215 0.90 -7.07 -11.47
N TRP A 216 0.86 -7.65 -10.27
CA TRP A 216 1.68 -8.79 -9.91
C TRP A 216 1.30 -10.02 -10.76
N ASN A 217 2.29 -10.79 -11.19
CA ASN A 217 2.05 -11.97 -12.02
C ASN A 217 1.71 -13.19 -11.14
N LYS A 218 0.57 -13.82 -11.40
CA LYS A 218 0.15 -15.08 -10.75
C LYS A 218 1.16 -16.22 -10.88
N GLU A 219 1.98 -16.22 -11.93
CA GLU A 219 2.99 -17.24 -12.13
C GLU A 219 4.04 -17.29 -11.02
N PHE A 220 4.22 -16.17 -10.29
CA PHE A 220 5.08 -16.15 -9.11
C PHE A 220 4.60 -17.04 -7.95
N ARG A 221 3.37 -17.55 -7.99
CA ARG A 221 2.91 -18.63 -7.09
C ARG A 221 3.83 -19.84 -7.09
N LYS A 222 4.41 -20.17 -8.24
CA LYS A 222 5.35 -21.29 -8.37
C LYS A 222 6.62 -21.10 -7.55
N PHE A 223 6.88 -19.86 -7.12
CA PHE A 223 8.04 -19.47 -6.34
C PHE A 223 7.67 -19.04 -4.92
N ALA A 224 6.42 -19.19 -4.50
CA ALA A 224 5.99 -18.84 -3.14
C ALA A 224 6.58 -19.79 -2.08
N ALA A 225 6.79 -21.06 -2.43
CA ALA A 225 7.53 -22.00 -1.61
C ALA A 225 9.02 -21.79 -1.82
N ILE A 226 9.77 -21.63 -0.73
CA ILE A 226 11.23 -21.56 -0.69
C ILE A 226 11.78 -22.98 -0.72
#